data_6d627132b0795ab9cce2d8adde4c54df
#
_entry.id   6d627132b0795ab9cce2d8adde4c54df
#
_cell.length_a   1.000
_cell.length_b   1.000
_cell.length_c   1.000
_cell.angle_alpha   90.00
_cell.angle_beta   90.00
_cell.angle_gamma   90.00
#
_symmetry.space_group_name_H-M   'P 1'
#
loop_
_entity.id
_entity.type
_entity.pdbx_description
1 polymer ?
#
loop_
_entity_poly.entity_id
_entity_poly.type
_entity_poly.pdbx_seq_one_letter_code
_entity_poly.pdbx_strand_id
1 'polypeptide(L)'
;MQDLVDRGMDKDVTVVVWGEFGRTPKINPQGGRDHWPKVSCALVGGGGMNNGQVIGATTRDGGEASERPVEFQEVFSTLYHNLGIDARRTTIDDLTGRPRYLIENQFAPLPELVG
;
A
#
# COMPACT_ATOMS: atom_id res chain seq x y z
N MET A 1 -1.93 -6.70 -15.75
CA MET A 1 -0.80 -7.61 -15.41
C MET A 1 -0.40 -8.48 -16.59
N GLN A 2 -1.33 -9.15 -17.28
CA GLN A 2 -0.97 -10.05 -18.40
C GLN A 2 -0.09 -9.37 -19.48
N ASP A 3 -0.41 -8.15 -19.90
CA ASP A 3 0.40 -7.39 -20.87
C ASP A 3 1.86 -7.17 -20.40
N LEU A 4 2.10 -6.96 -19.12
CA LEU A 4 3.45 -6.86 -18.56
C LEU A 4 4.20 -8.19 -18.64
N VAL A 5 3.52 -9.31 -18.35
CA VAL A 5 4.09 -10.66 -18.48
C VAL A 5 4.44 -10.95 -19.92
N ASP A 6 3.53 -10.67 -20.85
CA ASP A 6 3.71 -10.90 -22.29
C ASP A 6 4.89 -10.08 -22.86
N ARG A 7 5.18 -8.93 -22.25
CA ARG A 7 6.33 -8.07 -22.61
C ARG A 7 7.60 -8.37 -21.81
N GLY A 8 7.56 -9.29 -20.84
CA GLY A 8 8.69 -9.59 -19.96
C GLY A 8 9.04 -8.46 -19.00
N MET A 9 8.08 -7.61 -18.64
CA MET A 9 8.25 -6.42 -17.78
C MET A 9 7.67 -6.61 -16.37
N ASP A 10 7.09 -7.74 -16.07
CA ASP A 10 6.41 -8.02 -14.81
C ASP A 10 7.33 -7.97 -13.57
N LYS A 11 8.63 -8.15 -13.76
CA LYS A 11 9.63 -8.02 -12.70
C LYS A 11 10.14 -6.59 -12.51
N ASP A 12 10.06 -5.77 -13.55
CA ASP A 12 10.64 -4.42 -13.55
C ASP A 12 9.59 -3.33 -13.27
N VAL A 13 8.30 -3.67 -13.40
CA VAL A 13 7.20 -2.73 -13.24
C VAL A 13 6.32 -3.12 -12.07
N THR A 14 6.24 -2.26 -11.07
CA THR A 14 5.28 -2.37 -9.96
C THR A 14 4.00 -1.64 -10.33
N VAL A 15 2.87 -2.33 -10.20
CA VAL A 15 1.54 -1.77 -10.42
C VAL A 15 0.84 -1.61 -9.07
N VAL A 16 0.29 -0.42 -8.83
CA VAL A 16 -0.51 -0.11 -7.64
C VAL A 16 -1.85 0.45 -8.07
N VAL A 17 -2.93 -0.13 -7.55
CA VAL A 17 -4.28 0.41 -7.68
C VAL A 17 -4.79 0.69 -6.26
N TRP A 18 -4.99 1.94 -5.93
CA TRP A 18 -5.26 2.38 -4.57
C TRP A 18 -6.16 3.61 -4.54
N GLY A 19 -6.96 3.73 -3.50
CA GLY A 19 -7.71 4.93 -3.16
C GLY A 19 -7.27 5.48 -1.80
N GLU A 20 -7.50 6.76 -1.56
CA GLU A 20 -7.04 7.46 -0.35
C GLU A 20 -7.85 7.10 0.90
N PHE A 21 -9.08 6.61 0.75
CA PHE A 21 -9.94 6.17 1.85
C PHE A 21 -10.94 5.10 1.38
N GLY A 22 -11.55 4.39 2.33
CA GLY A 22 -12.65 3.48 2.08
C GLY A 22 -14.01 4.16 2.06
N ARG A 23 -15.05 3.37 2.04
CA ARG A 23 -16.45 3.83 2.11
C ARG A 23 -17.15 3.16 3.29
N THR A 24 -18.10 3.90 3.91
CA THR A 24 -18.85 3.40 5.07
C THR A 24 -19.56 2.07 4.76
N PRO A 25 -19.54 1.10 5.68
CA PRO A 25 -20.33 -0.12 5.56
C PRO A 25 -21.83 0.16 5.45
N LYS A 26 -22.30 1.20 6.16
CA LYS A 26 -23.69 1.61 6.20
C LYS A 26 -24.00 2.62 5.09
N ILE A 27 -25.12 2.43 4.42
CA ILE A 27 -25.67 3.37 3.43
C ILE A 27 -26.30 4.54 4.19
N ASN A 28 -26.04 5.76 3.74
CA ASN A 28 -26.58 6.99 4.30
C ASN A 28 -28.04 7.26 3.81
N PRO A 29 -28.76 8.21 4.42
CA PRO A 29 -30.16 8.52 4.03
C PRO A 29 -30.32 8.99 2.58
N GLN A 30 -29.24 9.44 1.92
CA GLN A 30 -29.25 9.87 0.52
C GLN A 30 -28.97 8.71 -0.46
N GLY A 31 -28.86 7.47 0.04
CA GLY A 31 -28.61 6.29 -0.76
C GLY A 31 -27.15 6.09 -1.17
N GLY A 32 -26.22 6.83 -0.56
CA GLY A 32 -24.78 6.76 -0.82
C GLY A 32 -23.99 6.18 0.35
N ARG A 33 -22.65 6.19 0.19
CA ARG A 33 -21.70 5.82 1.24
C ARG A 33 -20.71 6.97 1.45
N ASP A 34 -20.50 7.31 2.70
CA ASP A 34 -19.58 8.39 3.09
C ASP A 34 -18.12 7.94 3.06
N HIS A 35 -17.18 8.87 3.19
CA HIS A 35 -15.76 8.58 3.35
C HIS A 35 -15.51 7.80 4.65
N TRP A 36 -14.64 6.79 4.58
CA TRP A 36 -14.37 5.92 5.73
C TRP A 36 -12.86 5.74 5.89
N PRO A 37 -12.24 6.46 6.86
CA PRO A 37 -10.79 6.42 7.03
C PRO A 37 -10.27 5.16 7.74
N LYS A 38 -11.16 4.37 8.37
CA LYS A 38 -10.76 3.24 9.19
C LYS A 38 -10.21 2.05 8.40
N VAL A 39 -10.68 1.88 7.16
CA VAL A 39 -10.24 0.79 6.30
C VAL A 39 -10.34 1.17 4.83
N SER A 40 -9.34 0.74 4.08
CA SER A 40 -9.30 0.80 2.63
C SER A 40 -8.63 -0.46 2.10
N CYS A 41 -8.54 -0.62 0.80
CA CYS A 41 -7.79 -1.70 0.19
C CYS A 41 -6.93 -1.17 -0.94
N ALA A 42 -5.84 -1.88 -1.21
CA ALA A 42 -4.98 -1.64 -2.36
C ALA A 42 -4.72 -2.95 -3.09
N LEU A 43 -4.56 -2.88 -4.40
CA LEU A 43 -3.98 -3.96 -5.19
C LEU A 43 -2.56 -3.56 -5.54
N VAL A 44 -1.63 -4.46 -5.27
CA VAL A 44 -0.21 -4.28 -5.57
C VAL A 44 0.27 -5.53 -6.32
N GLY A 45 1.06 -5.33 -7.37
CA GLY A 45 1.54 -6.47 -8.16
C GLY A 45 2.72 -6.12 -9.05
N GLY A 46 3.43 -7.12 -9.56
CA GLY A 46 4.65 -6.96 -10.36
C GLY A 46 5.88 -6.65 -9.51
N GLY A 47 6.91 -6.05 -10.12
CA GLY A 47 8.12 -5.63 -9.43
C GLY A 47 8.92 -6.75 -8.76
N GLY A 48 8.75 -8.00 -9.19
CA GLY A 48 9.42 -9.16 -8.58
C GLY A 48 8.86 -9.58 -7.23
N MET A 49 7.76 -9.00 -6.77
CA MET A 49 7.12 -9.33 -5.49
C MET A 49 6.45 -10.72 -5.49
N ASN A 50 6.22 -11.26 -4.29
CA ASN A 50 5.43 -12.46 -4.09
C ASN A 50 3.94 -12.15 -4.31
N ASN A 51 3.48 -12.31 -5.55
CA ASN A 51 2.11 -12.00 -5.96
C ASN A 51 1.12 -13.13 -5.64
N GLY A 52 -0.19 -12.87 -5.81
CA GLY A 52 -1.25 -13.88 -5.74
C GLY A 52 -1.74 -14.21 -4.33
N GLN A 53 -1.54 -13.32 -3.37
CA GLN A 53 -1.98 -13.49 -1.99
C GLN A 53 -2.88 -12.32 -1.54
N VAL A 54 -3.60 -12.54 -0.46
CA VAL A 54 -4.36 -11.52 0.25
C VAL A 54 -3.70 -11.27 1.60
N ILE A 55 -3.40 -10.03 1.93
CA ILE A 55 -2.78 -9.62 3.19
C ILE A 55 -3.80 -8.84 3.99
N GLY A 56 -4.05 -9.29 5.21
CA GLY A 56 -5.04 -8.71 6.10
C GLY A 56 -6.48 -9.13 5.80
N ALA A 57 -7.33 -8.89 6.76
CA ALA A 57 -8.77 -9.10 6.65
C ALA A 57 -9.53 -8.00 7.36
N THR A 58 -10.82 -7.87 7.03
CA THR A 58 -11.73 -6.94 7.69
C THR A 58 -12.78 -7.69 8.52
N THR A 59 -13.47 -6.95 9.38
CA THR A 59 -14.72 -7.40 9.97
C THR A 59 -15.72 -7.77 8.87
N ARG A 60 -16.73 -8.58 9.23
CA ARG A 60 -17.71 -9.10 8.27
C ARG A 60 -18.45 -8.04 7.45
N ASP A 61 -18.62 -6.86 8.03
CA ASP A 61 -19.26 -5.71 7.39
C ASP A 61 -18.28 -4.81 6.61
N GLY A 62 -16.97 -5.13 6.66
CA GLY A 62 -15.94 -4.33 6.01
C GLY A 62 -15.67 -3.00 6.73
N GLY A 63 -16.04 -2.87 8.00
CA GLY A 63 -15.95 -1.61 8.75
C GLY A 63 -14.58 -1.32 9.35
N GLU A 64 -13.85 -2.35 9.74
CA GLU A 64 -12.55 -2.22 10.42
C GLU A 64 -11.62 -3.37 10.00
N ALA A 65 -10.31 -3.15 10.14
CA ALA A 65 -9.34 -4.23 10.00
C ALA A 65 -9.49 -5.19 11.19
N SER A 66 -9.49 -6.50 10.94
CA SER A 66 -9.62 -7.54 11.96
C SER A 66 -8.38 -8.41 12.10
N GLU A 67 -7.65 -8.63 11.00
CA GLU A 67 -6.43 -9.42 10.99
C GLU A 67 -5.36 -8.71 10.18
N ARG A 68 -4.11 -8.80 10.64
CA ARG A 68 -2.94 -8.24 9.95
C ARG A 68 -3.25 -6.86 9.32
N PRO A 69 -3.61 -5.83 10.09
CA PRO A 69 -3.79 -4.49 9.55
C PRO A 69 -2.50 -4.04 8.86
N VAL A 70 -2.66 -3.41 7.70
CA VAL A 70 -1.55 -2.86 6.91
C VAL A 70 -1.61 -1.34 6.98
N GLU A 71 -0.51 -0.74 7.37
CA GLU A 71 -0.36 0.71 7.42
C GLU A 71 0.08 1.25 6.04
N PHE A 72 -0.35 2.47 5.71
CA PHE A 72 0.07 3.14 4.48
C PHE A 72 1.59 3.17 4.32
N GLN A 73 2.30 3.40 5.41
CA GLN A 73 3.75 3.50 5.41
C GLN A 73 4.44 2.17 5.12
N GLU A 74 3.85 1.02 5.46
CA GLU A 74 4.36 -0.30 5.06
C GLU A 74 4.26 -0.48 3.54
N VAL A 75 3.15 -0.03 2.94
CA VAL A 75 2.97 -0.06 1.47
C VAL A 75 4.00 0.86 0.80
N PHE A 76 4.16 2.10 1.27
CA PHE A 76 5.17 3.00 0.73
C PHE A 76 6.59 2.44 0.90
N SER A 77 6.90 1.85 2.05
CA SER A 77 8.19 1.19 2.27
C SER A 77 8.44 0.08 1.26
N THR A 78 7.40 -0.71 0.94
CA THR A 78 7.47 -1.77 -0.07
C THR A 78 7.73 -1.21 -1.47
N LEU A 79 7.03 -0.13 -1.85
CA LEU A 79 7.23 0.52 -3.14
C LEU A 79 8.64 1.10 -3.29
N TYR A 80 9.14 1.78 -2.26
CA TYR A 80 10.52 2.28 -2.26
C TYR A 80 11.54 1.13 -2.32
N HIS A 81 11.29 0.03 -1.60
CA HIS A 81 12.13 -1.16 -1.65
C HIS A 81 12.24 -1.71 -3.08
N ASN A 82 11.12 -1.81 -3.80
CA ASN A 82 11.11 -2.26 -5.20
C ASN A 82 11.88 -1.32 -6.14
N LEU A 83 11.97 -0.04 -5.79
CA LEU A 83 12.80 0.94 -6.50
C LEU A 83 14.27 0.92 -6.07
N GLY A 84 14.68 0.03 -5.16
CA GLY A 84 16.03 -0.04 -4.62
C GLY A 84 16.37 1.05 -3.62
N ILE A 85 15.36 1.72 -3.04
CA ILE A 85 15.51 2.82 -2.09
C ILE A 85 15.23 2.30 -0.68
N ASP A 86 16.19 2.41 0.23
CA ASP A 86 15.94 2.22 1.67
C ASP A 86 15.28 3.49 2.25
N ALA A 87 13.95 3.48 2.25
CA ALA A 87 13.17 4.63 2.67
C ALA A 87 13.34 5.00 4.15
N ARG A 88 13.84 4.07 4.99
CA ARG A 88 14.10 4.31 6.41
C ARG A 88 15.42 5.02 6.66
N ARG A 89 16.32 5.05 5.69
CA ARG A 89 17.64 5.70 5.76
C ARG A 89 17.77 6.87 4.81
N THR A 90 16.98 6.88 3.75
CA THR A 90 17.02 7.95 2.74
C THR A 90 16.27 9.16 3.25
N THR A 91 16.92 10.32 3.15
CA THR A 91 16.30 11.60 3.49
C THR A 91 16.29 12.51 2.27
N ILE A 92 15.33 13.42 2.25
CA ILE A 92 15.27 14.58 1.35
C ILE A 92 15.18 15.84 2.18
N ASP A 93 15.80 16.91 1.73
CA ASP A 93 15.71 18.19 2.42
C ASP A 93 14.36 18.85 2.13
N ASP A 94 13.68 19.31 3.18
CA ASP A 94 12.50 20.15 3.04
C ASP A 94 12.88 21.57 2.55
N LEU A 95 11.87 22.40 2.29
CA LEU A 95 12.08 23.77 1.80
C LEU A 95 12.90 24.68 2.75
N THR A 96 13.13 24.24 3.97
CA THR A 96 13.96 24.93 4.97
C THR A 96 15.36 24.34 5.09
N GLY A 97 15.70 23.34 4.26
CA GLY A 97 16.98 22.63 4.30
C GLY A 97 17.11 21.61 5.44
N ARG A 98 15.99 21.15 5.98
CA ARG A 98 16.00 20.10 7.03
C ARG A 98 15.81 18.73 6.39
N PRO A 99 16.66 17.74 6.73
CA PRO A 99 16.47 16.38 6.24
C PRO A 99 15.18 15.76 6.80
N ARG A 100 14.39 15.18 5.91
CA ARG A 100 13.16 14.44 6.22
C ARG A 100 13.27 13.03 5.68
N TYR A 101 12.96 12.04 6.49
CA TYR A 101 12.85 10.67 6.03
C TYR A 101 11.67 10.53 5.08
N LEU A 102 11.77 9.61 4.11
CA LEU A 102 10.69 9.32 3.17
C LEU A 102 9.48 8.69 3.87
N ILE A 103 9.74 7.90 4.90
CA ILE A 103 8.74 7.28 5.78
C ILE A 103 9.26 7.30 7.22
N GLU A 104 8.41 7.06 8.18
CA GLU A 104 8.85 6.84 9.56
C GLU A 104 9.64 5.53 9.66
N ASN A 105 10.76 5.56 10.38
CA ASN A 105 11.76 4.48 10.37
C ASN A 105 11.31 3.15 10.99
N GLN A 106 10.20 3.13 11.76
CA GLN A 106 9.62 1.91 12.30
C GLN A 106 8.90 1.04 11.24
N PHE A 107 8.54 1.62 10.09
CA PHE A 107 7.83 0.90 9.04
C PHE A 107 8.80 0.24 8.06
N ALA A 108 8.73 -1.08 7.97
CA ALA A 108 9.49 -1.89 7.03
C ALA A 108 8.62 -2.25 5.81
N PRO A 109 9.23 -2.68 4.70
CA PRO A 109 8.47 -3.31 3.62
C PRO A 109 7.64 -4.49 4.12
N LEU A 110 6.50 -4.74 3.47
CA LEU A 110 5.63 -5.88 3.76
C LEU A 110 6.40 -7.19 3.52
N PRO A 111 6.71 -7.96 4.57
CA PRO A 111 7.52 -9.17 4.42
C PRO A 111 6.84 -10.22 3.56
N GLU A 112 5.51 -10.21 3.51
CA GLU A 112 4.72 -11.09 2.67
C GLU A 112 4.98 -10.86 1.17
N LEU A 113 5.34 -9.64 0.79
CA LEU A 113 5.58 -9.25 -0.61
C LEU A 113 7.05 -9.32 -1.01
N VAL A 114 7.97 -8.97 -0.10
CA VAL A 114 9.40 -8.86 -0.46
C VAL A 114 10.22 -10.09 -0.11
N GLY A 115 9.68 -11.03 0.60
CA GLY A 115 10.32 -12.32 0.93
C GLY A 115 11.22 -12.24 2.13
#